data_5764aa3eba0b28ebfdcedbf808208551
#
_entry.id   5764aa3eba0b28ebfdcedbf808208551
#
_cell.length_a   1.000
_cell.length_b   1.000
_cell.length_c   1.000
_cell.angle_alpha   90.00
_cell.angle_beta   90.00
_cell.angle_gamma   90.00
#
_symmetry.space_group_name_H-M   'P 1'
#
loop_
_entity.id
_entity.type
_entity.pdbx_description
1 polymer ?
#
loop_
_entity_poly.entity_id
_entity_poly.type
_entity_poly.pdbx_seq_one_letter_code
_entity_poly.pdbx_strand_id
1 'polypeptide(L)'
;MGAAMTAPTFTAAPWRRVGHRTIAAGTGPDAVTVCEVFSGGVGIDQADANEALLEAAPELYAAASEVFALLDAGFLTVGALAATDPARVATCGRAINTLSSVLAKASGRSAP
;
A
#
# COMPACT_ATOMS: atom_id res chain seq x y z
N MET A 1 -16.92 -15.16 3.32
CA MET A 1 -16.35 -14.83 3.00
C MET A 1 -15.47 -14.41 3.58
N GLY A 2 -14.92 -14.71 3.29
CA GLY A 2 -13.87 -14.39 3.83
C GLY A 2 -14.06 -13.35 4.74
N ALA A 3 -13.37 -13.30 5.68
CA ALA A 3 -13.47 -12.25 6.56
C ALA A 3 -13.40 -11.00 5.76
N ALA A 4 -14.39 -10.27 5.87
CA ALA A 4 -14.37 -8.96 5.29
C ALA A 4 -13.12 -8.27 5.79
N MET A 5 -12.37 -7.70 4.89
CA MET A 5 -11.25 -6.91 5.32
C MET A 5 -11.79 -5.73 6.09
N THR A 6 -11.34 -5.61 7.32
CA THR A 6 -11.71 -4.47 8.13
C THR A 6 -11.20 -3.21 7.45
N ALA A 7 -11.99 -2.17 7.43
CA ALA A 7 -11.58 -0.90 6.87
C ALA A 7 -10.29 -0.42 7.54
N PRO A 8 -9.34 0.12 6.78
CA PRO A 8 -8.11 0.62 7.38
C PRO A 8 -8.38 1.82 8.26
N THR A 9 -7.48 2.03 9.21
CA THR A 9 -7.62 3.13 10.15
C THR A 9 -6.96 4.42 9.68
N PHE A 10 -6.23 4.36 8.57
CA PHE A 10 -5.60 5.57 8.06
C PHE A 10 -6.63 6.49 7.40
N THR A 11 -6.24 7.74 7.22
CA THR A 11 -7.12 8.75 6.62
C THR A 11 -7.57 8.32 5.24
N ALA A 12 -8.86 8.46 4.97
CA ALA A 12 -9.46 7.98 3.72
C ALA A 12 -8.86 8.68 2.50
N ALA A 13 -8.76 7.93 1.40
CA ALA A 13 -8.36 8.46 0.10
C ALA A 13 -9.40 9.45 -0.42
N PRO A 14 -9.05 10.29 -1.37
CA PRO A 14 -7.74 10.39 -2.02
C PRO A 14 -6.79 11.27 -1.22
N TRP A 15 -5.50 10.96 -1.32
CA TRP A 15 -4.45 11.82 -0.82
C TRP A 15 -3.85 12.57 -2.00
N ARG A 16 -3.56 13.83 -1.84
CA ARG A 16 -3.08 14.65 -2.95
C ARG A 16 -1.96 15.57 -2.49
N ARG A 17 -1.05 15.82 -3.40
CA ARG A 17 -0.01 16.82 -3.18
C ARG A 17 -0.64 18.19 -3.34
N VAL A 18 -0.57 19.00 -2.31
CA VAL A 18 -1.12 20.35 -2.34
C VAL A 18 -0.07 21.33 -1.82
N GLY A 19 0.06 22.45 -2.50
CA GLY A 19 1.04 23.45 -2.08
C GLY A 19 2.44 22.88 -2.02
N HIS A 20 3.21 23.35 -1.06
CA HIS A 20 4.63 23.00 -0.91
C HIS A 20 4.79 21.86 0.08
N ARG A 21 5.26 20.72 -0.42
CA ARG A 21 5.63 19.57 0.43
C ARG A 21 4.51 19.07 1.34
N THR A 22 3.27 19.27 0.96
CA THR A 22 2.14 18.88 1.81
C THR A 22 1.29 17.83 1.12
N ILE A 23 0.90 16.82 1.88
CA ILE A 23 -0.05 15.80 1.44
C ILE A 23 -1.33 16.04 2.21
N ALA A 24 -2.44 16.18 1.48
CA ALA A 24 -3.74 16.41 2.09
C ALA A 24 -4.74 15.39 1.61
N ALA A 25 -5.70 15.07 2.44
CA ALA A 25 -6.80 14.17 2.11
C ALA A 25 -8.07 14.95 1.89
N GLY A 26 -8.87 14.51 0.92
CA GLY A 26 -10.13 15.17 0.60
C GLY A 26 -9.94 16.30 -0.38
N THR A 27 -11.01 17.05 -0.61
CA THR A 27 -11.02 18.14 -1.57
C THR A 27 -11.69 19.37 -0.98
N GLY A 28 -11.33 20.53 -1.53
CA GLY A 28 -11.98 21.77 -1.17
C GLY A 28 -11.69 22.21 0.25
N PRO A 29 -12.60 22.98 0.85
CA PRO A 29 -12.33 23.53 2.19
C PRO A 29 -12.29 22.50 3.30
N ASP A 30 -12.79 21.29 3.03
CA ASP A 30 -12.79 20.23 4.03
C ASP A 30 -11.53 19.36 3.97
N ALA A 31 -10.60 19.67 3.07
CA ALA A 31 -9.37 18.91 2.97
C ALA A 31 -8.56 19.06 4.26
N VAL A 32 -7.96 17.94 4.70
CA VAL A 32 -7.13 17.93 5.91
C VAL A 32 -5.71 17.54 5.54
N THR A 33 -4.74 18.17 6.19
CA THR A 33 -3.34 17.84 5.99
C THR A 33 -3.04 16.49 6.63
N VAL A 34 -2.48 15.60 5.82
CA VAL A 34 -2.05 14.29 6.32
C VAL A 34 -0.61 14.40 6.84
N CYS A 35 0.25 15.01 6.06
CA CYS A 35 1.65 15.15 6.47
C CYS A 35 2.35 16.19 5.63
N GLU A 36 3.56 16.55 6.08
CA GLU A 36 4.48 17.37 5.31
C GLU A 36 5.75 16.58 5.08
N VAL A 37 6.37 16.79 3.93
CA VAL A 37 7.57 16.06 3.54
C VAL A 37 8.77 16.99 3.62
N PHE A 38 9.76 16.62 4.42
CA PHE A 38 10.95 17.45 4.59
C PHE A 38 12.03 17.03 3.59
N SER A 39 12.66 18.03 2.97
CA SER A 39 13.74 17.78 2.03
C SER A 39 15.12 17.87 2.69
N GLY A 40 15.20 18.35 3.92
CA GLY A 40 16.47 18.68 4.55
C GLY A 40 17.43 17.52 4.72
N GLY A 41 16.90 16.32 4.99
CA GLY A 41 17.77 15.16 5.20
C GLY A 41 18.04 14.37 3.95
N VAL A 42 17.17 14.43 2.94
CA VAL A 42 17.27 13.55 1.77
C VAL A 42 17.52 14.29 0.47
N GLY A 43 17.36 15.61 0.44
CA GLY A 43 17.51 16.39 -0.78
C GLY A 43 16.22 16.52 -1.56
N ILE A 44 16.23 17.46 -2.50
CA ILE A 44 15.03 17.85 -3.24
C ILE A 44 14.47 16.70 -4.09
N ASP A 45 15.35 16.00 -4.82
CA ASP A 45 14.89 14.95 -5.72
C ASP A 45 14.24 13.80 -4.96
N GLN A 46 14.84 13.39 -3.85
CA GLN A 46 14.24 12.32 -3.05
C GLN A 46 12.97 12.78 -2.35
N ALA A 47 12.92 14.02 -1.93
CA ALA A 47 11.69 14.55 -1.32
C ALA A 47 10.55 14.57 -2.34
N ASP A 48 10.82 14.94 -3.60
CA ASP A 48 9.81 14.88 -4.65
C ASP A 48 9.31 13.46 -4.87
N ALA A 49 10.23 12.49 -4.90
CA ALA A 49 9.85 11.09 -5.06
C ALA A 49 9.05 10.59 -3.87
N ASN A 50 9.42 11.01 -2.66
CA ASN A 50 8.69 10.63 -1.45
C ASN A 50 7.27 11.19 -1.47
N GLU A 51 7.09 12.42 -1.93
CA GLU A 51 5.75 13.00 -2.07
C GLU A 51 4.90 12.18 -3.03
N ALA A 52 5.48 11.77 -4.16
CA ALA A 52 4.75 10.98 -5.14
C ALA A 52 4.32 9.64 -4.56
N LEU A 53 5.20 8.99 -3.80
CA LEU A 53 4.87 7.73 -3.17
C LEU A 53 3.78 7.90 -2.11
N LEU A 54 3.87 8.94 -1.30
CA LEU A 54 2.86 9.20 -0.29
C LEU A 54 1.50 9.51 -0.90
N GLU A 55 1.49 10.30 -1.97
CA GLU A 55 0.25 10.60 -2.66
C GLU A 55 -0.44 9.33 -3.14
N ALA A 56 0.33 8.37 -3.62
CA ALA A 56 -0.19 7.12 -4.16
C ALA A 56 -0.47 6.06 -3.09
N ALA A 57 -0.07 6.30 -1.85
CA ALA A 57 -0.11 5.27 -0.82
C ALA A 57 -1.49 4.64 -0.60
N PRO A 58 -2.59 5.41 -0.51
CA PRO A 58 -3.89 4.78 -0.31
C PRO A 58 -4.29 3.90 -1.49
N GLU A 59 -4.01 4.32 -2.71
CA GLU A 59 -4.34 3.53 -3.90
C GLU A 59 -3.46 2.29 -3.99
N LEU A 60 -2.19 2.40 -3.63
CA LEU A 60 -1.32 1.23 -3.56
C LEU A 60 -1.83 0.23 -2.55
N TYR A 61 -2.27 0.71 -1.39
CA TYR A 61 -2.85 -0.16 -0.38
C TYR A 61 -4.10 -0.85 -0.91
N ALA A 62 -4.99 -0.10 -1.56
CA ALA A 62 -6.24 -0.65 -2.08
C ALA A 62 -5.97 -1.71 -3.16
N ALA A 63 -5.05 -1.42 -4.08
CA ALA A 63 -4.70 -2.37 -5.13
C ALA A 63 -4.07 -3.64 -4.56
N ALA A 64 -3.16 -3.48 -3.61
CA ALA A 64 -2.52 -4.63 -2.95
C ALA A 64 -3.54 -5.47 -2.19
N SER A 65 -4.47 -4.82 -1.51
CA SER A 65 -5.53 -5.51 -0.77
C SER A 65 -6.41 -6.32 -1.70
N GLU A 66 -6.75 -5.75 -2.85
CA GLU A 66 -7.57 -6.44 -3.84
C GLU A 66 -6.86 -7.67 -4.38
N VAL A 67 -5.58 -7.53 -4.72
CA VAL A 67 -4.79 -8.67 -5.19
C VAL A 67 -4.72 -9.75 -4.13
N PHE A 68 -4.47 -9.37 -2.88
CA PHE A 68 -4.38 -10.35 -1.80
C PHE A 68 -5.71 -11.06 -1.59
N ALA A 69 -6.82 -10.34 -1.66
CA ALA A 69 -8.14 -10.92 -1.50
C ALA A 69 -8.42 -11.96 -2.59
N LEU A 70 -8.00 -11.68 -3.82
CA LEU A 70 -8.18 -12.62 -4.92
C LEU A 70 -7.31 -13.86 -4.76
N LEU A 71 -6.09 -13.70 -4.24
CA LEU A 71 -5.22 -14.83 -3.92
C LEU A 71 -5.84 -15.68 -2.82
N ASP A 72 -6.32 -15.04 -1.77
CA ASP A 72 -6.90 -15.74 -0.63
C ASP A 72 -8.16 -16.50 -1.01
N ALA A 73 -8.93 -15.94 -1.93
CA ALA A 73 -10.16 -16.55 -2.40
C ALA A 73 -9.94 -17.60 -3.49
N GLY A 74 -8.73 -17.74 -3.97
CA GLY A 74 -8.41 -18.75 -5.00
C GLY A 74 -8.65 -18.32 -6.43
N PHE A 75 -9.01 -17.06 -6.66
CA PHE A 75 -9.19 -16.55 -8.01
C PHE A 75 -7.87 -16.26 -8.71
N LEU A 76 -6.82 -15.97 -7.95
CA LEU A 76 -5.48 -15.82 -8.47
C LEU A 76 -4.62 -16.93 -7.87
N THR A 77 -3.90 -17.64 -8.71
CA THR A 77 -3.07 -18.75 -8.25
C THR A 77 -1.68 -18.66 -8.86
N VAL A 78 -0.76 -19.40 -8.28
CA VAL A 78 0.58 -19.53 -8.84
C VAL A 78 0.46 -20.26 -10.17
N GLY A 79 1.11 -19.73 -11.20
CA GLY A 79 1.00 -20.28 -12.54
C GLY A 79 1.57 -21.68 -12.67
N ALA A 80 1.20 -22.35 -13.77
CA ALA A 80 1.59 -23.73 -14.01
C ALA A 80 3.10 -23.92 -14.08
N LEU A 81 3.84 -22.89 -14.52
CA LEU A 81 5.30 -22.96 -14.59
C LEU A 81 5.95 -23.10 -13.21
N ALA A 82 5.23 -22.79 -12.16
CA ALA A 82 5.74 -22.93 -10.80
C ALA A 82 6.16 -24.39 -10.52
N ALA A 83 5.46 -25.35 -11.11
CA ALA A 83 5.77 -26.76 -10.89
C ALA A 83 7.15 -27.14 -11.41
N THR A 84 7.69 -26.39 -12.37
CA THR A 84 8.98 -26.69 -12.98
C THR A 84 10.09 -25.76 -12.51
N ASP A 85 9.78 -24.85 -11.58
CA ASP A 85 10.77 -23.86 -11.12
C ASP A 85 10.61 -23.67 -9.60
N PRO A 86 11.19 -24.57 -8.81
CA PRO A 86 11.04 -24.50 -7.35
C PRO A 86 11.52 -23.19 -6.73
N ALA A 87 12.56 -22.57 -7.31
CA ALA A 87 13.04 -21.31 -6.80
C ALA A 87 12.00 -20.21 -6.93
N ARG A 88 11.27 -20.20 -8.04
CA ARG A 88 10.20 -19.21 -8.23
C ARG A 88 9.00 -19.49 -7.36
N VAL A 89 8.71 -20.76 -7.10
CA VAL A 89 7.66 -21.12 -6.15
C VAL A 89 7.96 -20.53 -4.78
N ALA A 90 9.21 -20.70 -4.33
CA ALA A 90 9.63 -20.15 -3.04
C ALA A 90 9.53 -18.62 -3.02
N THR A 91 9.91 -17.98 -4.13
CA THR A 91 9.80 -16.53 -4.26
C THR A 91 8.34 -16.07 -4.18
N CYS A 92 7.44 -16.77 -4.85
CA CYS A 92 6.01 -16.46 -4.79
C CYS A 92 5.47 -16.59 -3.37
N GLY A 93 5.87 -17.63 -2.66
CA GLY A 93 5.45 -17.82 -1.29
C GLY A 93 5.90 -16.68 -0.38
N ARG A 94 7.16 -16.28 -0.53
CA ARG A 94 7.67 -15.15 0.25
C ARG A 94 6.95 -13.86 -0.10
N ALA A 95 6.68 -13.63 -1.39
CA ALA A 95 6.01 -12.41 -1.82
C ALA A 95 4.59 -12.33 -1.24
N ILE A 96 3.87 -13.45 -1.24
CA ILE A 96 2.52 -13.49 -0.68
C ILE A 96 2.55 -13.24 0.81
N ASN A 97 3.49 -13.86 1.52
CA ASN A 97 3.63 -13.65 2.96
C ASN A 97 4.00 -12.20 3.27
N THR A 98 4.89 -11.63 2.48
CA THR A 98 5.28 -10.23 2.65
C THR A 98 4.08 -9.32 2.41
N LEU A 99 3.30 -9.60 1.37
CA LEU A 99 2.11 -8.81 1.06
C LEU A 99 1.13 -8.82 2.25
N SER A 100 0.87 -10.00 2.80
CA SER A 100 -0.01 -10.14 3.95
C SER A 100 0.50 -9.31 5.14
N SER A 101 1.79 -9.41 5.43
CA SER A 101 2.39 -8.69 6.56
C SER A 101 2.34 -7.19 6.37
N VAL A 102 2.64 -6.73 5.16
CA VAL A 102 2.67 -5.30 4.86
C VAL A 102 1.27 -4.72 4.90
N LEU A 103 0.28 -5.46 4.40
CA LEU A 103 -1.11 -4.99 4.47
C LEU A 103 -1.58 -4.85 5.92
N ALA A 104 -1.24 -5.82 6.77
CA ALA A 104 -1.58 -5.73 8.18
C ALA A 104 -0.93 -4.51 8.82
N LYS A 105 0.35 -4.30 8.52
CA LYS A 105 1.08 -3.15 9.06
C LYS A 105 0.47 -1.84 8.57
N ALA A 106 0.19 -1.75 7.27
CA ALA A 106 -0.34 -0.51 6.68
C ALA A 106 -1.74 -0.18 7.17
N SER A 107 -2.52 -1.20 7.55
CA SER A 107 -3.87 -0.96 8.06
C SER A 107 -3.88 -0.46 9.50
N GLY A 108 -2.73 -0.34 10.13
CA GLY A 108 -2.64 0.12 11.50
C GLY A 108 -2.77 -0.98 12.52
N ARG A 109 -2.84 -2.24 12.10
CA ARG A 109 -2.93 -3.36 13.02
C ARG A 109 -1.53 -3.84 13.35
N SER A 110 -1.25 -3.95 14.62
CA SER A 110 0.00 -4.55 15.01
C SER A 110 -0.08 -6.04 14.74
N ALA A 111 0.92 -6.57 14.06
CA ALA A 111 1.06 -8.00 14.00
C ALA A 111 1.40 -8.49 15.40
N PRO A 112 0.74 -9.53 15.85
CA PRO A 112 1.10 -10.09 17.16
C PRO A 112 2.49 -10.70 17.14
#